data_fc4e658eb7e11aa5860428a46cea846e
#
_entry.id   fc4e658eb7e11aa5860428a46cea846e
#
_cell.length_a   1.000
_cell.length_b   1.000
_cell.length_c   1.000
_cell.angle_alpha   90.00
_cell.angle_beta   90.00
_cell.angle_gamma   90.00
#
_symmetry.space_group_name_H-M   'P 1'
#
loop_
_entity.id
_entity.type
_entity.pdbx_description
1 polymer ?
#
loop_
_entity_poly.entity_id
_entity_poly.type
_entity_poly.pdbx_seq_one_letter_code
_entity_poly.pdbx_strand_id
1 'polypeptide(L)'
;MPRILYVEDNEDNIYTLRRRLTKLGYDMIVAEDGAKGVEVATREKPDLILMDLTLPVLTGWEAARQLKGSAHTKTIPIIALSAHALEGEREKALAAGCDEFETKPVDLPRLLEKIGRLMTARVV
;
A
#
# COMPACT_ATOMS: atom_id res chain seq x y z
N MET A 1 -3.06 -4.99 17.25
CA MET A 1 -3.80 -4.35 16.16
C MET A 1 -3.01 -4.43 14.88
N PRO A 2 -3.66 -4.69 13.73
CA PRO A 2 -2.95 -4.76 12.46
C PRO A 2 -2.32 -3.40 12.12
N ARG A 3 -1.10 -3.45 11.62
CA ARG A 3 -0.35 -2.25 11.24
C ARG A 3 -0.34 -2.11 9.74
N ILE A 4 -0.73 -0.95 9.25
CA ILE A 4 -0.75 -0.65 7.82
C ILE A 4 0.21 0.49 7.54
N LEU A 5 1.13 0.27 6.60
CA LEU A 5 1.99 1.33 6.09
C LEU A 5 1.29 1.96 4.88
N TYR A 6 1.09 3.26 4.93
CA TYR A 6 0.50 4.02 3.83
C TYR A 6 1.60 4.90 3.21
N VAL A 7 1.95 4.61 1.97
CA VAL A 7 2.98 5.36 1.24
C VAL A 7 2.29 6.32 0.29
N GLU A 8 2.35 7.60 0.62
CA GLU A 8 1.60 8.67 -0.07
C GLU A 8 2.27 10.00 0.20
N ASP A 9 2.36 10.88 -0.79
CA ASP A 9 2.97 12.19 -0.63
C ASP A 9 1.96 13.35 -0.48
N ASN A 10 0.68 13.11 -0.76
CA ASN A 10 -0.35 14.15 -0.67
C ASN A 10 -0.91 14.20 0.75
N GLU A 11 -0.75 15.34 1.42
CA GLU A 11 -1.17 15.50 2.82
C GLU A 11 -2.68 15.31 3.03
N ASP A 12 -3.49 15.78 2.10
CA ASP A 12 -4.95 15.63 2.22
C ASP A 12 -5.38 14.17 2.11
N ASN A 13 -4.76 13.43 1.19
CA ASN A 13 -5.02 12.00 1.05
C ASN A 13 -4.58 11.24 2.29
N ILE A 14 -3.40 11.58 2.81
CA ILE A 14 -2.88 10.95 4.03
C ILE A 14 -3.86 11.19 5.19
N TYR A 15 -4.24 12.43 5.41
CA TYR A 15 -5.13 12.79 6.51
C TYR A 15 -6.45 12.02 6.43
N THR A 16 -7.08 12.04 5.26
CA THR A 16 -8.40 11.44 5.06
C THR A 16 -8.39 9.93 5.30
N LEU A 17 -7.50 9.22 4.63
CA LEU A 17 -7.48 7.76 4.71
C LEU A 17 -6.94 7.28 6.06
N ARG A 18 -5.89 7.92 6.57
CA ARG A 18 -5.32 7.60 7.87
C ARG A 18 -6.37 7.72 8.97
N ARG A 19 -7.14 8.80 8.96
CA ARG A 19 -8.19 9.02 9.95
C ARG A 19 -9.24 7.93 9.90
N ARG A 20 -9.70 7.58 8.70
CA ARG A 20 -10.75 6.57 8.52
C ARG A 20 -10.29 5.20 8.99
N LEU A 21 -9.08 4.80 8.61
CA LEU A 21 -8.56 3.48 8.99
C LEU A 21 -8.21 3.42 10.48
N THR A 22 -7.71 4.50 11.05
CA THR A 22 -7.44 4.57 12.49
C THR A 22 -8.73 4.35 13.29
N LYS A 23 -9.83 4.96 12.87
CA LYS A 23 -11.12 4.79 13.52
C LYS A 23 -11.62 3.34 13.48
N LEU A 24 -11.20 2.60 12.47
CA LEU A 24 -11.59 1.19 12.32
C LEU A 24 -10.65 0.23 13.07
N GLY A 25 -9.68 0.76 13.81
CA GLY A 25 -8.83 -0.05 14.64
C GLY A 25 -7.48 -0.41 14.05
N TYR A 26 -7.14 0.12 12.89
CA TYR A 26 -5.82 -0.12 12.28
C TYR A 26 -4.79 0.84 12.85
N ASP A 27 -3.58 0.35 13.07
CA ASP A 27 -2.44 1.15 13.48
C ASP A 27 -1.72 1.64 12.22
N MET A 28 -1.74 2.95 11.98
CA MET A 28 -1.27 3.53 10.73
C MET A 28 0.15 4.08 10.84
N ILE A 29 0.99 3.70 9.88
CA ILE A 29 2.32 4.26 9.69
C ILE A 29 2.31 4.93 8.32
N VAL A 30 2.95 6.09 8.19
CA VAL A 30 2.97 6.83 6.94
C VAL A 30 4.40 7.05 6.47
N ALA A 31 4.64 6.89 5.16
CA ALA A 31 5.87 7.28 4.50
C ALA A 31 5.51 8.17 3.31
N GLU A 32 6.28 9.24 3.08
CA GLU A 32 5.92 10.26 2.12
C GLU A 32 6.54 10.09 0.72
N ASP A 33 7.39 9.11 0.55
CA ASP A 33 7.95 8.76 -0.77
C ASP A 33 8.26 7.29 -0.85
N GLY A 34 8.57 6.81 -2.06
CA GLY A 34 8.80 5.40 -2.30
C GLY A 34 10.04 4.85 -1.58
N ALA A 35 11.11 5.64 -1.50
CA ALA A 35 12.33 5.21 -0.83
C ALA A 35 12.11 5.06 0.67
N LYS A 36 11.41 6.03 1.29
CA LYS A 36 11.05 5.94 2.70
C LYS A 36 10.09 4.78 2.94
N GLY A 37 9.18 4.53 2.00
CA GLY A 37 8.27 3.39 2.09
C GLY A 37 9.01 2.08 2.20
N VAL A 38 10.03 1.87 1.35
CA VAL A 38 10.85 0.66 1.40
C VAL A 38 11.61 0.57 2.72
N GLU A 39 12.21 1.68 3.16
CA GLU A 39 12.95 1.73 4.42
C GLU A 39 12.07 1.40 5.61
N VAL A 40 10.90 2.05 5.71
CA VAL A 40 9.97 1.84 6.82
C VAL A 40 9.43 0.41 6.80
N ALA A 41 9.07 -0.12 5.64
CA ALA A 41 8.56 -1.48 5.53
C ALA A 41 9.60 -2.50 6.01
N THR A 42 10.86 -2.27 5.66
CA THR A 42 11.95 -3.17 6.07
C THR A 42 12.17 -3.12 7.58
N ARG A 43 12.11 -1.92 8.16
CA ARG A 43 12.34 -1.73 9.59
C ARG A 43 11.14 -2.14 10.45
N GLU A 44 9.95 -1.68 10.08
CA GLU A 44 8.76 -1.84 10.90
C GLU A 44 7.95 -3.11 10.60
N LYS A 45 8.14 -3.70 9.44
CA LYS A 45 7.46 -4.92 8.99
C LYS A 45 5.94 -4.84 9.22
N PRO A 46 5.25 -3.91 8.53
CA PRO A 46 3.80 -3.80 8.68
C PRO A 46 3.08 -5.05 8.18
N ASP A 47 1.83 -5.18 8.53
CA ASP A 47 1.01 -6.31 8.10
C ASP A 47 0.51 -6.15 6.67
N LEU A 48 0.44 -4.90 6.19
CA LEU A 48 -0.03 -4.61 4.85
C LEU A 48 0.51 -3.24 4.44
N ILE A 49 0.69 -3.03 3.13
CA ILE A 49 1.15 -1.76 2.57
C ILE A 49 0.11 -1.24 1.58
N LEU A 50 -0.29 0.02 1.76
CA LEU A 50 -1.05 0.76 0.76
C LEU A 50 -0.04 1.65 0.02
N MET A 51 0.14 1.41 -1.28
CA MET A 51 1.20 2.04 -2.05
C MET A 51 0.63 2.91 -3.17
N ASP A 52 0.77 4.22 -3.05
CA ASP A 52 0.46 5.12 -4.16
C ASP A 52 1.47 4.85 -5.29
N LEU A 53 0.98 4.78 -6.51
CA LEU A 53 1.84 4.49 -7.67
C LEU A 53 2.59 5.73 -8.17
N THR A 54 2.07 6.93 -7.92
CA THR A 54 2.70 8.18 -8.36
C THR A 54 3.37 8.87 -7.18
N LEU A 55 4.65 8.54 -6.94
CA LEU A 55 5.41 9.06 -5.81
C LEU A 55 6.69 9.75 -6.28
N PRO A 56 7.19 10.73 -5.49
CA PRO A 56 8.51 11.29 -5.77
C PRO A 56 9.62 10.34 -5.35
N VAL A 57 10.82 10.59 -5.82
CA VAL A 57 12.07 9.89 -5.51
C VAL A 57 12.10 8.48 -6.09
N LEU A 58 11.19 7.62 -5.64
CA LEU A 58 11.06 6.25 -6.12
C LEU A 58 9.58 5.98 -6.34
N THR A 59 9.19 5.61 -7.56
CA THR A 59 7.78 5.39 -7.87
C THR A 59 7.24 4.19 -7.09
N GLY A 60 5.91 4.14 -6.96
CA GLY A 60 5.25 3.00 -6.30
C GLY A 60 5.54 1.66 -7.00
N TRP A 61 5.67 1.68 -8.34
CA TRP A 61 6.06 0.48 -9.11
C TRP A 61 7.42 -0.05 -8.68
N GLU A 62 8.41 0.86 -8.62
CA GLU A 62 9.76 0.50 -8.25
C GLU A 62 9.86 0.07 -6.79
N ALA A 63 9.15 0.78 -5.90
CA ALA A 63 9.10 0.42 -4.49
C ALA A 63 8.51 -0.98 -4.31
N ALA A 64 7.40 -1.30 -5.01
CA ALA A 64 6.79 -2.62 -4.93
C ALA A 64 7.75 -3.71 -5.40
N ARG A 65 8.47 -3.47 -6.50
CA ARG A 65 9.46 -4.43 -6.99
C ARG A 65 10.56 -4.69 -5.96
N GLN A 66 11.06 -3.62 -5.33
CA GLN A 66 12.10 -3.77 -4.32
C GLN A 66 11.60 -4.55 -3.11
N LEU A 67 10.38 -4.26 -2.66
CA LEU A 67 9.78 -4.95 -1.52
C LEU A 67 9.56 -6.43 -1.81
N LYS A 68 9.05 -6.75 -2.98
CA LYS A 68 8.80 -8.15 -3.36
C LYS A 68 10.10 -8.90 -3.71
N GLY A 69 11.16 -8.18 -4.01
CA GLY A 69 12.48 -8.77 -4.26
C GLY A 69 13.32 -9.00 -3.01
N SER A 70 12.87 -8.53 -1.85
CA SER A 70 13.61 -8.68 -0.60
C SER A 70 13.02 -9.77 0.28
N ALA A 71 13.87 -10.66 0.81
CA ALA A 71 13.44 -11.72 1.71
C ALA A 71 12.74 -11.16 2.97
N HIS A 72 13.09 -9.93 3.37
CA HIS A 72 12.54 -9.31 4.58
C HIS A 72 11.11 -8.78 4.40
N THR A 73 10.69 -8.49 3.17
CA THR A 73 9.42 -7.81 2.91
C THR A 73 8.54 -8.51 1.86
N LYS A 74 9.05 -9.52 1.17
CA LYS A 74 8.32 -10.14 0.05
C LYS A 74 6.97 -10.73 0.43
N THR A 75 6.76 -11.08 1.68
CA THR A 75 5.50 -11.68 2.14
C THR A 75 4.46 -10.64 2.58
N ILE A 76 4.84 -9.35 2.66
CA ILE A 76 3.92 -8.30 3.06
C ILE A 76 3.00 -7.98 1.88
N PRO A 77 1.66 -8.10 2.03
CA PRO A 77 0.76 -7.77 0.93
C PRO A 77 0.78 -6.28 0.62
N ILE A 78 0.71 -5.97 -0.67
CA ILE A 78 0.72 -4.60 -1.18
C ILE A 78 -0.54 -4.36 -2.00
N ILE A 79 -1.29 -3.31 -1.65
CA ILE A 79 -2.40 -2.81 -2.45
C ILE A 79 -1.93 -1.53 -3.12
N ALA A 80 -1.90 -1.53 -4.46
CA ALA A 80 -1.55 -0.35 -5.23
C ALA A 80 -2.74 0.60 -5.30
N LEU A 81 -2.48 1.90 -5.12
CA LEU A 81 -3.50 2.94 -5.26
C LEU A 81 -3.11 3.85 -6.43
N SER A 82 -4.03 4.09 -7.35
CA SER A 82 -3.76 4.91 -8.53
C SER A 82 -4.85 5.96 -8.75
N ALA A 83 -4.43 7.19 -9.04
CA ALA A 83 -5.36 8.25 -9.45
C ALA A 83 -5.82 8.07 -10.89
N HIS A 84 -5.16 7.19 -11.64
CA HIS A 84 -5.44 6.96 -13.06
C HIS A 84 -5.93 5.55 -13.29
N ALA A 85 -7.17 5.42 -13.75
CA ALA A 85 -7.75 4.12 -14.10
C ALA A 85 -7.52 3.83 -15.58
N LEU A 86 -6.29 4.08 -16.06
CA LEU A 86 -5.94 3.85 -17.45
C LEU A 86 -5.77 2.36 -17.73
N GLU A 87 -6.07 1.98 -18.97
CA GLU A 87 -5.87 0.61 -19.42
C GLU A 87 -4.43 0.19 -19.19
N GLY A 88 -4.24 -0.99 -18.60
CA GLY A 88 -2.91 -1.51 -18.32
C GLY A 88 -2.33 -1.14 -16.96
N GLU A 89 -2.89 -0.17 -16.26
CA GLU A 89 -2.39 0.25 -14.95
C GLU A 89 -2.45 -0.89 -13.93
N ARG A 90 -3.58 -1.58 -13.89
CA ARG A 90 -3.77 -2.70 -12.98
C ARG A 90 -2.80 -3.84 -13.28
N GLU A 91 -2.64 -4.17 -14.56
CA GLU A 91 -1.73 -5.23 -14.98
C GLU A 91 -0.28 -4.89 -14.64
N LYS A 92 0.12 -3.63 -14.81
CA LYS A 92 1.46 -3.18 -14.43
C LYS A 92 1.70 -3.29 -12.92
N ALA A 93 0.70 -2.92 -12.12
CA ALA A 93 0.81 -3.03 -10.67
C ALA A 93 1.00 -4.48 -10.25
N LEU A 94 0.20 -5.39 -10.81
CA LEU A 94 0.30 -6.80 -10.50
C LEU A 94 1.63 -7.38 -10.98
N ALA A 95 2.10 -6.96 -12.16
CA ALA A 95 3.39 -7.39 -12.70
C ALA A 95 4.56 -6.90 -11.84
N ALA A 96 4.41 -5.75 -11.17
CA ALA A 96 5.42 -5.23 -10.25
C ALA A 96 5.42 -5.98 -8.89
N GLY A 97 4.44 -6.85 -8.67
CA GLY A 97 4.36 -7.65 -7.45
C GLY A 97 3.28 -7.19 -6.48
N CYS A 98 2.48 -6.18 -6.83
CA CYS A 98 1.35 -5.79 -5.98
C CYS A 98 0.30 -6.91 -5.96
N ASP A 99 -0.29 -7.10 -4.81
CA ASP A 99 -1.27 -8.16 -4.61
C ASP A 99 -2.68 -7.74 -5.01
N GLU A 100 -2.95 -6.43 -4.95
CA GLU A 100 -4.24 -5.87 -5.35
C GLU A 100 -4.04 -4.45 -5.90
N PHE A 101 -5.11 -3.92 -6.50
CA PHE A 101 -5.12 -2.60 -7.11
C PHE A 101 -6.44 -1.91 -6.81
N GLU A 102 -6.37 -0.62 -6.49
CA GLU A 102 -7.56 0.19 -6.26
C GLU A 102 -7.37 1.56 -6.88
N THR A 103 -8.45 2.15 -7.39
CA THR A 103 -8.41 3.49 -7.97
C THR A 103 -8.78 4.54 -6.94
N LYS A 104 -8.32 5.78 -7.14
CA LYS A 104 -8.71 6.94 -6.35
C LYS A 104 -9.82 7.71 -7.08
N PRO A 105 -10.76 8.32 -6.37
CA PRO A 105 -10.88 8.34 -4.91
C PRO A 105 -11.19 6.97 -4.35
N VAL A 106 -10.67 6.68 -3.18
CA VAL A 106 -10.78 5.35 -2.58
C VAL A 106 -12.23 5.04 -2.22
N ASP A 107 -12.72 3.90 -2.70
CA ASP A 107 -13.99 3.32 -2.24
C ASP A 107 -13.68 2.54 -0.98
N LEU A 108 -14.02 3.09 0.18
CA LEU A 108 -13.63 2.51 1.45
C LEU A 108 -14.16 1.08 1.66
N PRO A 109 -15.44 0.77 1.41
CA PRO A 109 -15.91 -0.61 1.56
C PRO A 109 -15.11 -1.61 0.72
N ARG A 110 -14.80 -1.25 -0.53
CA ARG A 110 -14.02 -2.11 -1.42
C ARG A 110 -12.59 -2.29 -0.94
N LEU A 111 -11.98 -1.20 -0.47
CA LEU A 111 -10.63 -1.26 0.10
C LEU A 111 -10.60 -2.15 1.33
N LEU A 112 -11.57 -2.01 2.23
CA LEU A 112 -11.64 -2.81 3.45
C LEU A 112 -11.81 -4.29 3.16
N GLU A 113 -12.58 -4.64 2.14
CA GLU A 113 -12.72 -6.03 1.70
C GLU A 113 -11.36 -6.61 1.28
N LYS A 114 -10.62 -5.85 0.48
CA LYS A 114 -9.30 -6.28 0.01
C LYS A 114 -8.30 -6.40 1.14
N ILE A 115 -8.30 -5.45 2.06
CA ILE A 115 -7.44 -5.50 3.24
C ILE A 115 -7.74 -6.75 4.05
N GLY A 116 -9.00 -6.99 4.36
CA GLY A 116 -9.41 -8.15 5.16
C GLY A 116 -9.04 -9.47 4.50
N ARG A 117 -9.25 -9.58 3.19
CA ARG A 117 -8.93 -10.79 2.45
C ARG A 117 -7.43 -11.08 2.45
N LEU A 118 -6.62 -10.05 2.20
CA LEU A 118 -5.16 -10.23 2.16
C LEU A 118 -4.59 -10.55 3.53
N MET A 119 -5.10 -9.92 4.59
CA MET A 119 -4.63 -10.20 5.93
C MET A 119 -5.04 -11.58 6.41
N THR A 120 -6.24 -12.02 6.07
CA THR A 120 -6.72 -13.37 6.41
C THR A 120 -5.88 -14.43 5.71
N ALA A 121 -5.58 -14.26 4.43
CA ALA A 121 -4.75 -15.19 3.69
C ALA A 121 -3.35 -15.29 4.27
N ARG A 122 -2.82 -14.19 4.82
CA ARG A 122 -1.48 -14.14 5.38
C ARG A 122 -1.35 -14.91 6.69
N VAL A 123 -2.43 -14.96 7.46
CA VAL A 123 -2.44 -15.61 8.78
C VAL A 123 -2.31 -17.14 8.67
N VAL A 124 -2.66 -17.68 7.53
CA VAL A 124 -2.52 -19.11 7.27
C VAL A 124 -1.07 -19.43 6.90
#